data_1d68ff861732dfa85df1fa2299a0ef24
#
_entry.id   1d68ff861732dfa85df1fa2299a0ef24
#
_cell.length_a   1.000
_cell.length_b   1.000
_cell.length_c   1.000
_cell.angle_alpha   90.00
_cell.angle_beta   90.00
_cell.angle_gamma   90.00
#
_symmetry.space_group_name_H-M   'P 1'
#
loop_
_entity.id
_entity.type
_entity.pdbx_description
1 polymer ?
#
loop_
_entity_poly.entity_id
_entity_poly.type
_entity_poly.pdbx_seq_one_letter_code
_entity_poly.pdbx_strand_id
1 'polypeptide(L)'
;MSKTKIKDILGYDFLSNLDISKDGEKLAYIKTKANYDHNKYESDLWIYNTKKAETFPITDNKNISIFTFNQNSNLVYKAKSDDKKDTFYIYNGYGIGKKIFDIDLEVKSIKFLKDDLYLINASNKKDEKAKKKEEENKYFEKLDTLPFWLNSQGYLKKEESSYYFYKANDGKLIKIIDSKFPNEIYRLSLNEDLSKVIFIKANYDKNNVADTRESLVLFDIKTKTEKVLIDSLFSFYTAEFLSDKIIFVGSDMKKGGINQDSFIYTCDFDGNYKKITDDDFDMSFGNSLGTDARYGSNKDFFKANDRLYFIVTEKETTKLYSTDINGELKLEIDEQVEDFIINNNDIYYLSMSENNLSELKKKNKDVILVENKVDSKLGKIETFYFESNGDTLKGFVLLPPKLNKNKKYPAILSVHGGPKTEFGSIFHHEHQVLASNDYIVIYTNPHGSSGNGVEFSDIRGKYGDIDYDDLMRFVDLAIEKYPQIDSGNLGVYGGSYGGFMTNWIIGHNDRFKAACSQRSISNWTSFYGVSDIGYYFGYDQTTATPWNSLDKMWDQSPIKYADKVKTPTLYIHSDEDYRCPLEQGLQMYTKLKLNGVDTKMFVFHAENHELSRSGKPHSRIKRLKEIKKWFDGHLK
;
A
#
# COMPACT_ATOMS: atom_id res chain seq x y z
N MET A 1 10.20 8.02 -30.05
CA MET A 1 9.34 7.45 -29.01
C MET A 1 7.90 7.94 -29.23
N SER A 2 6.92 7.03 -29.11
CA SER A 2 5.49 7.37 -29.15
C SER A 2 5.04 8.04 -27.85
N LYS A 3 3.90 8.74 -27.86
CA LYS A 3 3.24 9.25 -26.64
C LYS A 3 2.78 8.06 -25.76
N THR A 4 2.73 8.22 -24.45
CA THR A 4 2.20 7.21 -23.52
C THR A 4 0.74 6.90 -23.82
N LYS A 5 0.41 5.62 -23.96
CA LYS A 5 -0.92 5.10 -24.28
C LYS A 5 -1.50 4.35 -23.08
N ILE A 6 -2.82 4.29 -22.98
CA ILE A 6 -3.54 3.56 -21.91
C ILE A 6 -3.08 2.10 -21.82
N LYS A 7 -2.77 1.45 -22.92
CA LYS A 7 -2.37 0.04 -22.96
C LYS A 7 -0.89 -0.21 -22.65
N ASP A 8 -0.05 0.83 -22.54
CA ASP A 8 1.38 0.65 -22.30
C ASP A 8 1.65 -0.05 -20.94
N ILE A 9 0.76 0.15 -19.98
CA ILE A 9 0.79 -0.55 -18.68
C ILE A 9 0.80 -2.08 -18.81
N LEU A 10 0.31 -2.64 -19.89
CA LEU A 10 0.33 -4.08 -20.15
C LEU A 10 1.74 -4.61 -20.47
N GLY A 11 2.64 -3.73 -20.89
CA GLY A 11 4.03 -4.05 -21.20
C GLY A 11 5.00 -3.79 -20.05
N TYR A 12 4.54 -3.27 -18.91
CA TYR A 12 5.40 -2.93 -17.78
C TYR A 12 5.86 -4.16 -17.01
N ASP A 13 7.13 -4.14 -16.61
CA ASP A 13 7.71 -5.08 -15.66
C ASP A 13 7.61 -4.49 -14.26
N PHE A 14 6.82 -5.09 -13.37
CA PHE A 14 6.75 -4.67 -11.96
C PHE A 14 7.70 -5.53 -11.14
N LEU A 15 8.76 -4.92 -10.60
CA LEU A 15 9.74 -5.58 -9.75
C LEU A 15 9.35 -5.44 -8.29
N SER A 16 9.46 -6.53 -7.51
CA SER A 16 9.13 -6.55 -6.08
C SER A 16 9.81 -7.70 -5.35
N ASN A 17 9.73 -7.69 -4.02
CA ASN A 17 10.11 -8.76 -3.12
C ASN A 17 11.57 -9.23 -3.30
N LEU A 18 12.53 -8.33 -3.00
CA LEU A 18 13.97 -8.63 -3.05
C LEU A 18 14.38 -9.63 -1.96
N ASP A 19 15.26 -10.57 -2.32
CA ASP A 19 16.02 -11.39 -1.37
C ASP A 19 17.43 -11.63 -1.92
N ILE A 20 18.37 -12.02 -1.06
CA ILE A 20 19.77 -12.22 -1.44
C ILE A 20 20.32 -13.53 -0.86
N SER A 21 21.10 -14.24 -1.65
CA SER A 21 21.83 -15.43 -1.20
C SER A 21 22.90 -15.08 -0.16
N LYS A 22 23.20 -16.02 0.73
CA LYS A 22 24.16 -15.82 1.82
C LYS A 22 25.56 -15.43 1.33
N ASP A 23 25.99 -15.96 0.19
CA ASP A 23 27.25 -15.62 -0.47
C ASP A 23 27.23 -14.28 -1.21
N GLY A 24 26.08 -13.63 -1.32
CA GLY A 24 25.91 -12.35 -2.03
C GLY A 24 25.96 -12.45 -3.55
N GLU A 25 25.98 -13.67 -4.12
CA GLU A 25 26.15 -13.86 -5.56
C GLU A 25 24.84 -13.80 -6.35
N LYS A 26 23.69 -14.00 -5.67
CA LYS A 26 22.36 -14.07 -6.30
C LYS A 26 21.38 -13.15 -5.59
N LEU A 27 20.87 -12.17 -6.32
CA LEU A 27 19.70 -11.38 -5.92
C LEU A 27 18.48 -11.99 -6.57
N ALA A 28 17.52 -12.43 -5.77
CA ALA A 28 16.23 -12.91 -6.26
C ALA A 28 15.17 -11.80 -6.15
N TYR A 29 14.28 -11.72 -7.13
CA TYR A 29 13.15 -10.78 -7.14
C TYR A 29 12.00 -11.36 -7.94
N ILE A 30 10.81 -10.87 -7.64
CA ILE A 30 9.61 -11.16 -8.44
C ILE A 30 9.49 -10.13 -9.55
N LYS A 31 9.24 -10.60 -10.75
CA LYS A 31 8.85 -9.80 -11.90
C LYS A 31 7.43 -10.13 -12.30
N THR A 32 6.54 -9.15 -12.21
CA THR A 32 5.12 -9.31 -12.53
C THR A 32 4.77 -8.55 -13.81
N LYS A 33 3.98 -9.19 -14.67
CA LYS A 33 3.44 -8.61 -15.92
C LYS A 33 1.94 -8.79 -16.00
N ALA A 34 1.28 -7.87 -16.69
CA ALA A 34 -0.13 -8.01 -17.02
C ALA A 34 -0.31 -8.99 -18.19
N ASN A 35 -1.12 -10.03 -18.00
CA ASN A 35 -1.62 -10.89 -19.06
C ASN A 35 -3.04 -10.45 -19.43
N TYR A 36 -3.16 -9.71 -20.53
CA TYR A 36 -4.43 -9.16 -20.98
C TYR A 36 -5.42 -10.26 -21.41
N ASP A 37 -4.97 -11.28 -22.13
CA ASP A 37 -5.84 -12.33 -22.66
C ASP A 37 -6.48 -13.17 -21.56
N HIS A 38 -5.73 -13.43 -20.48
CA HIS A 38 -6.22 -14.13 -19.29
C HIS A 38 -6.79 -13.18 -18.22
N ASN A 39 -6.77 -11.86 -18.45
CA ASN A 39 -7.25 -10.84 -17.53
C ASN A 39 -6.67 -10.96 -16.09
N LYS A 40 -5.37 -11.24 -15.98
CA LYS A 40 -4.67 -11.42 -14.69
C LYS A 40 -3.24 -10.88 -14.77
N TYR A 41 -2.60 -10.75 -13.63
CA TYR A 41 -1.15 -10.57 -13.53
C TYR A 41 -0.47 -11.92 -13.37
N GLU A 42 0.70 -12.06 -13.97
CA GLU A 42 1.55 -13.25 -13.88
C GLU A 42 2.89 -12.86 -13.31
N SER A 43 3.34 -13.61 -12.31
CA SER A 43 4.55 -13.31 -11.52
C SER A 43 5.54 -14.45 -11.65
N ASP A 44 6.77 -14.13 -12.02
CA ASP A 44 7.85 -15.07 -12.15
C ASP A 44 9.04 -14.67 -11.28
N LEU A 45 9.78 -15.69 -10.84
CA LEU A 45 10.98 -15.55 -10.04
C LEU A 45 12.19 -15.36 -10.94
N TRP A 46 12.94 -14.31 -10.70
CA TRP A 46 14.12 -13.90 -11.42
C TRP A 46 15.35 -13.86 -10.51
N ILE A 47 16.54 -14.07 -11.07
CA ILE A 47 17.81 -13.85 -10.40
C ILE A 47 18.63 -12.85 -11.19
N TYR A 48 19.28 -11.93 -10.46
CA TYR A 48 20.43 -11.18 -10.91
C TYR A 48 21.70 -11.81 -10.30
N ASN A 49 22.64 -12.25 -11.15
CA ASN A 49 23.92 -12.77 -10.73
C ASN A 49 24.93 -11.64 -10.59
N THR A 50 25.38 -11.36 -9.37
CA THR A 50 26.24 -10.20 -9.07
C THR A 50 27.66 -10.34 -9.62
N LYS A 51 28.16 -11.58 -9.83
CA LYS A 51 29.49 -11.84 -10.40
C LYS A 51 29.51 -11.69 -11.91
N LYS A 52 28.46 -12.18 -12.58
CA LYS A 52 28.38 -12.18 -14.05
C LYS A 52 27.69 -10.93 -14.60
N ALA A 53 27.03 -10.13 -13.74
CA ALA A 53 26.21 -8.98 -14.11
C ALA A 53 25.12 -9.33 -15.15
N GLU A 54 24.44 -10.46 -14.95
CA GLU A 54 23.38 -10.96 -15.83
C GLU A 54 22.09 -11.27 -15.05
N THR A 55 20.95 -11.10 -15.69
CA THR A 55 19.63 -11.43 -15.13
C THR A 55 18.93 -12.48 -15.97
N PHE A 56 18.26 -13.43 -15.31
CA PHE A 56 17.54 -14.51 -15.98
C PHE A 56 16.36 -15.03 -15.15
N PRO A 57 15.30 -15.57 -15.80
CA PRO A 57 14.17 -16.17 -15.11
C PRO A 57 14.52 -17.54 -14.54
N ILE A 58 13.95 -17.85 -13.37
CA ILE A 58 13.97 -19.19 -12.76
C ILE A 58 12.68 -19.94 -13.10
N THR A 59 11.60 -19.22 -13.26
CA THR A 59 10.27 -19.78 -13.55
C THR A 59 9.68 -19.13 -14.78
N ASP A 60 8.67 -19.78 -15.34
CA ASP A 60 7.90 -19.30 -16.48
C ASP A 60 6.40 -19.53 -16.22
N ASN A 61 5.65 -18.45 -16.10
CA ASN A 61 4.20 -18.41 -15.86
C ASN A 61 3.73 -19.23 -14.64
N LYS A 62 4.49 -19.19 -13.54
CA LYS A 62 4.21 -20.03 -12.36
C LYS A 62 3.50 -19.32 -11.22
N ASN A 63 3.27 -18.00 -11.33
CA ASN A 63 2.65 -17.19 -10.26
C ASN A 63 3.36 -17.37 -8.91
N ILE A 64 4.67 -17.20 -8.92
CA ILE A 64 5.51 -17.33 -7.73
C ILE A 64 5.37 -16.08 -6.88
N SER A 65 5.15 -16.28 -5.58
CA SER A 65 5.14 -15.21 -4.57
C SER A 65 5.92 -15.58 -3.31
N ILE A 66 6.26 -16.87 -3.15
CA ILE A 66 6.85 -17.43 -1.93
C ILE A 66 8.18 -18.09 -2.28
N PHE A 67 9.26 -17.55 -1.75
CA PHE A 67 10.61 -18.07 -1.90
C PHE A 67 11.52 -17.65 -0.74
N THR A 68 12.66 -18.29 -0.59
CA THR A 68 13.74 -17.97 0.35
C THR A 68 15.05 -18.62 -0.09
N PHE A 69 16.18 -18.04 0.28
CA PHE A 69 17.48 -18.72 0.13
C PHE A 69 17.76 -19.61 1.35
N ASN A 70 18.42 -20.74 1.13
CA ASN A 70 18.95 -21.59 2.19
C ASN A 70 20.43 -21.28 2.49
N GLN A 71 21.01 -21.96 3.49
CA GLN A 71 22.41 -21.74 3.92
C GLN A 71 23.47 -21.98 2.83
N ASN A 72 23.13 -22.79 1.82
CA ASN A 72 24.02 -23.12 0.70
C ASN A 72 23.80 -22.17 -0.50
N SER A 73 23.15 -21.03 -0.27
CA SER A 73 22.83 -20.04 -1.32
C SER A 73 21.98 -20.62 -2.47
N ASN A 74 21.23 -21.69 -2.19
CA ASN A 74 20.25 -22.24 -3.11
C ASN A 74 18.88 -21.61 -2.87
N LEU A 75 18.16 -21.32 -3.95
CA LEU A 75 16.85 -20.70 -3.91
C LEU A 75 15.77 -21.77 -3.76
N VAL A 76 14.98 -21.66 -2.68
CA VAL A 76 13.82 -22.52 -2.42
C VAL A 76 12.56 -21.73 -2.71
N TYR A 77 11.65 -22.26 -3.51
CA TYR A 77 10.41 -21.57 -3.89
C TYR A 77 9.22 -22.51 -3.98
N LYS A 78 8.04 -21.97 -3.72
CA LYS A 78 6.77 -22.66 -3.89
C LYS A 78 6.28 -22.45 -5.33
N ALA A 79 5.98 -23.55 -6.03
CA ALA A 79 5.27 -23.50 -7.29
C ALA A 79 3.96 -24.28 -7.18
N LYS A 80 2.95 -23.87 -7.96
CA LYS A 80 1.67 -24.56 -8.00
C LYS A 80 1.89 -25.99 -8.52
N SER A 81 1.45 -26.98 -7.74
CA SER A 81 1.43 -28.40 -8.13
C SER A 81 0.04 -28.77 -8.63
N ASP A 82 -0.03 -29.76 -9.50
CA ASP A 82 -1.29 -30.39 -9.93
C ASP A 82 -1.93 -31.23 -8.81
N ASP A 83 -1.13 -31.57 -7.79
CA ASP A 83 -1.57 -32.27 -6.58
C ASP A 83 -2.16 -31.30 -5.56
N LYS A 84 -2.96 -31.82 -4.62
CA LYS A 84 -3.58 -31.07 -3.53
C LYS A 84 -2.58 -30.51 -2.49
N LYS A 85 -1.26 -30.69 -2.68
CA LYS A 85 -0.19 -30.27 -1.76
C LYS A 85 0.54 -29.04 -2.27
N ASP A 86 1.06 -28.23 -1.34
CA ASP A 86 1.99 -27.17 -1.69
C ASP A 86 3.37 -27.75 -1.89
N THR A 87 3.90 -27.63 -3.10
CA THR A 87 5.17 -28.24 -3.52
C THR A 87 6.27 -27.19 -3.57
N PHE A 88 7.40 -27.56 -2.97
CA PHE A 88 8.59 -26.73 -2.95
C PHE A 88 9.69 -27.30 -3.83
N TYR A 89 10.34 -26.39 -4.54
CA TYR A 89 11.44 -26.68 -5.46
C TYR A 89 12.68 -25.95 -5.00
N ILE A 90 13.86 -26.52 -5.34
CA ILE A 90 15.16 -25.88 -5.13
C ILE A 90 15.84 -25.62 -6.46
N TYR A 91 16.38 -24.42 -6.61
CA TYR A 91 17.27 -24.05 -7.70
C TYR A 91 18.69 -23.84 -7.15
N ASN A 92 19.64 -24.63 -7.66
CA ASN A 92 21.05 -24.65 -7.21
C ASN A 92 22.03 -24.02 -8.20
N GLY A 93 21.52 -23.33 -9.24
CA GLY A 93 22.33 -22.68 -10.27
C GLY A 93 22.41 -23.46 -11.58
N TYR A 94 21.80 -24.65 -11.67
CA TYR A 94 21.82 -25.50 -12.88
C TYR A 94 20.42 -26.02 -13.22
N GLY A 95 20.01 -25.86 -14.48
CA GLY A 95 18.80 -26.46 -15.03
C GLY A 95 17.50 -25.94 -14.42
N ILE A 96 16.44 -26.77 -14.46
CA ILE A 96 15.13 -26.51 -13.88
C ILE A 96 15.16 -26.86 -12.39
N GLY A 97 14.46 -26.11 -11.56
CA GLY A 97 14.35 -26.39 -10.13
C GLY A 97 13.90 -27.82 -9.84
N LYS A 98 14.58 -28.49 -8.90
CA LYS A 98 14.27 -29.86 -8.47
C LYS A 98 13.27 -29.82 -7.31
N LYS A 99 12.22 -30.64 -7.38
CA LYS A 99 11.29 -30.86 -6.25
C LYS A 99 12.05 -31.39 -5.04
N ILE A 100 11.79 -30.80 -3.86
CA ILE A 100 12.46 -31.18 -2.60
C ILE A 100 11.49 -31.70 -1.55
N PHE A 101 10.33 -31.07 -1.37
CA PHE A 101 9.31 -31.53 -0.42
C PHE A 101 7.92 -31.00 -0.75
N ASP A 102 6.93 -31.68 -0.16
CA ASP A 102 5.52 -31.28 -0.19
C ASP A 102 5.04 -30.99 1.24
N ILE A 103 4.14 -30.01 1.36
CA ILE A 103 3.50 -29.67 2.63
C ILE A 103 1.98 -29.79 2.43
N ASP A 104 1.32 -30.58 3.28
CA ASP A 104 -0.14 -30.77 3.23
C ASP A 104 -0.86 -29.70 4.04
N LEU A 105 -0.49 -28.45 3.82
CA LEU A 105 -1.08 -27.22 4.33
C LEU A 105 -1.11 -26.20 3.21
N GLU A 106 -1.92 -25.16 3.37
CA GLU A 106 -1.85 -23.96 2.53
C GLU A 106 -0.78 -23.01 3.07
N VAL A 107 0.41 -23.05 2.48
CA VAL A 107 1.56 -22.24 2.94
C VAL A 107 1.43 -20.81 2.44
N LYS A 108 1.42 -19.86 3.37
CA LYS A 108 1.33 -18.41 3.14
C LYS A 108 2.70 -17.74 3.11
N SER A 109 3.67 -18.25 3.87
CA SER A 109 5.06 -17.78 3.85
C SER A 109 6.04 -18.87 4.27
N ILE A 110 7.28 -18.76 3.82
CA ILE A 110 8.40 -19.60 4.24
C ILE A 110 9.63 -18.73 4.46
N LYS A 111 10.39 -19.02 5.52
CA LYS A 111 11.68 -18.40 5.81
C LYS A 111 12.64 -19.47 6.24
N PHE A 112 13.80 -19.53 5.59
CA PHE A 112 14.90 -20.39 6.04
C PHE A 112 15.47 -19.86 7.36
N LEU A 113 15.78 -20.75 8.31
CA LEU A 113 16.36 -20.40 9.60
C LEU A 113 17.82 -20.89 9.69
N LYS A 114 18.01 -22.18 9.79
CA LYS A 114 19.35 -22.81 9.84
C LYS A 114 19.25 -24.29 9.46
N ASP A 115 20.34 -24.90 9.06
CA ASP A 115 20.48 -26.32 8.70
C ASP A 115 19.42 -26.76 7.65
N ASP A 116 18.40 -27.48 8.09
CA ASP A 116 17.23 -27.91 7.30
C ASP A 116 15.92 -27.37 7.83
N LEU A 117 15.98 -26.37 8.71
CA LEU A 117 14.85 -25.83 9.44
C LEU A 117 14.29 -24.57 8.76
N TYR A 118 12.98 -24.58 8.54
CA TYR A 118 12.22 -23.46 8.00
C TYR A 118 11.13 -23.02 8.98
N LEU A 119 10.88 -21.72 9.04
CA LEU A 119 9.68 -21.16 9.64
C LEU A 119 8.61 -21.04 8.55
N ILE A 120 7.42 -21.56 8.82
CA ILE A 120 6.31 -21.55 7.88
C ILE A 120 5.08 -20.96 8.57
N ASN A 121 4.40 -20.05 7.88
CA ASN A 121 3.02 -19.68 8.19
C ASN A 121 2.10 -20.42 7.23
N ALA A 122 1.12 -21.15 7.75
CA ALA A 122 0.20 -21.94 6.95
C ALA A 122 -1.17 -22.11 7.62
N SER A 123 -2.19 -22.33 6.80
CA SER A 123 -3.52 -22.74 7.24
C SER A 123 -3.82 -24.18 6.83
N ASN A 124 -4.78 -24.80 7.54
CA ASN A 124 -5.25 -26.13 7.15
C ASN A 124 -5.96 -26.05 5.79
N LYS A 125 -5.67 -27.00 4.90
CA LYS A 125 -6.48 -27.16 3.69
C LYS A 125 -7.87 -27.64 4.09
N LYS A 126 -8.89 -27.11 3.44
CA LYS A 126 -10.27 -27.50 3.67
C LYS A 126 -10.47 -28.96 3.24
N ASP A 127 -10.83 -29.83 4.17
CA ASP A 127 -11.25 -31.19 3.88
C ASP A 127 -12.61 -31.21 3.13
N GLU A 128 -13.03 -32.38 2.66
CA GLU A 128 -14.29 -32.53 1.92
C GLU A 128 -15.52 -32.17 2.76
N LYS A 129 -15.44 -32.35 4.09
CA LYS A 129 -16.52 -31.98 5.01
C LYS A 129 -16.60 -30.47 5.20
N ALA A 130 -15.43 -29.80 5.33
CA ALA A 130 -15.37 -28.35 5.40
C ALA A 130 -15.84 -27.70 4.09
N LYS A 131 -15.43 -28.26 2.94
CA LYS A 131 -15.90 -27.79 1.61
C LYS A 131 -17.41 -27.97 1.45
N LYS A 132 -17.95 -29.11 1.86
CA LYS A 132 -19.41 -29.36 1.82
C LYS A 132 -20.17 -28.38 2.71
N LYS A 133 -19.67 -28.14 3.92
CA LYS A 133 -20.25 -27.14 4.83
C LYS A 133 -20.15 -25.71 4.26
N GLU A 134 -19.06 -25.37 3.59
CA GLU A 134 -18.91 -24.08 2.91
C GLU A 134 -19.90 -23.95 1.75
N GLU A 135 -20.09 -25.02 0.97
CA GLU A 135 -21.09 -25.05 -0.10
C GLU A 135 -22.54 -24.93 0.43
N GLU A 136 -22.83 -25.55 1.57
CA GLU A 136 -24.13 -25.39 2.26
C GLU A 136 -24.32 -23.97 2.80
N ASN A 137 -23.23 -23.31 3.26
CA ASN A 137 -23.26 -21.98 3.84
C ASN A 137 -23.08 -20.83 2.82
N LYS A 138 -22.87 -21.13 1.54
CA LYS A 138 -22.59 -20.10 0.51
C LYS A 138 -23.70 -19.07 0.29
N TYR A 139 -24.90 -19.33 0.82
CA TYR A 139 -26.07 -18.47 0.65
C TYR A 139 -26.28 -17.46 1.79
N PHE A 140 -25.45 -17.50 2.84
CA PHE A 140 -25.53 -16.57 3.96
C PHE A 140 -24.19 -16.42 4.66
N GLU A 141 -24.01 -15.27 5.33
CA GLU A 141 -22.86 -15.01 6.19
C GLU A 141 -23.33 -14.74 7.61
N LYS A 142 -22.64 -15.31 8.59
CA LYS A 142 -22.87 -15.02 10.00
C LYS A 142 -21.86 -13.95 10.45
N LEU A 143 -22.35 -12.78 10.83
CA LEU A 143 -21.53 -11.69 11.32
C LEU A 143 -21.55 -11.66 12.85
N ASP A 144 -20.41 -11.89 13.48
CA ASP A 144 -20.24 -11.86 14.95
C ASP A 144 -18.92 -11.17 15.38
N THR A 145 -18.31 -10.41 14.48
CA THR A 145 -17.07 -9.66 14.71
C THR A 145 -17.12 -8.29 14.05
N LEU A 146 -16.35 -7.31 14.55
CA LEU A 146 -15.98 -6.10 13.83
C LEU A 146 -14.45 -6.05 13.72
N PRO A 147 -13.93 -5.79 12.50
CA PRO A 147 -14.69 -5.71 11.24
C PRO A 147 -15.32 -7.06 10.85
N PHE A 148 -16.40 -7.03 10.08
CA PHE A 148 -17.05 -8.24 9.57
C PHE A 148 -16.57 -8.64 8.17
N TRP A 149 -15.96 -7.71 7.47
CA TRP A 149 -15.26 -7.92 6.20
C TRP A 149 -13.97 -7.10 6.17
N LEU A 150 -13.09 -7.39 5.22
CA LEU A 150 -11.89 -6.60 4.95
C LEU A 150 -11.73 -6.40 3.45
N ASN A 151 -11.26 -5.21 3.06
CA ASN A 151 -10.93 -4.93 1.66
C ASN A 151 -9.94 -5.99 1.14
N SER A 152 -10.15 -6.48 -0.07
CA SER A 152 -9.40 -7.56 -0.73
C SER A 152 -9.57 -8.97 -0.14
N GLN A 153 -10.29 -9.15 0.97
CA GLN A 153 -10.52 -10.46 1.58
C GLN A 153 -12.00 -10.87 1.58
N GLY A 154 -12.92 -9.89 1.50
CA GLY A 154 -14.34 -10.15 1.63
C GLY A 154 -14.76 -10.38 3.08
N TYR A 155 -15.86 -11.10 3.30
CA TYR A 155 -16.33 -11.47 4.63
C TYR A 155 -15.30 -12.30 5.38
N LEU A 156 -15.03 -11.90 6.63
CA LEU A 156 -14.04 -12.58 7.46
C LEU A 156 -14.54 -13.96 7.87
N LYS A 157 -13.86 -14.98 7.38
CA LYS A 157 -14.04 -16.35 7.84
C LYS A 157 -13.05 -16.62 8.97
N LYS A 158 -13.48 -17.31 10.01
CA LYS A 158 -12.59 -17.80 11.08
C LYS A 158 -11.69 -18.89 10.51
N GLU A 159 -10.65 -18.51 9.78
CA GLU A 159 -9.63 -19.42 9.28
C GLU A 159 -8.44 -19.39 10.23
N GLU A 160 -8.16 -20.53 10.84
CA GLU A 160 -6.98 -20.69 11.68
C GLU A 160 -5.74 -20.66 10.78
N SER A 161 -4.80 -19.77 11.08
CA SER A 161 -3.45 -19.85 10.56
C SER A 161 -2.48 -20.12 11.69
N SER A 162 -1.43 -20.88 11.41
CA SER A 162 -0.48 -21.29 12.44
C SER A 162 0.94 -21.11 11.93
N TYR A 163 1.85 -20.90 12.89
CA TYR A 163 3.28 -20.92 12.60
C TYR A 163 3.87 -22.27 12.98
N TYR A 164 4.72 -22.79 12.10
CA TYR A 164 5.37 -24.08 12.24
C TYR A 164 6.87 -23.98 12.03
N PHE A 165 7.63 -24.80 12.78
CA PHE A 165 8.93 -25.23 12.31
C PHE A 165 8.76 -26.44 11.41
N TYR A 166 9.35 -26.39 10.23
CA TYR A 166 9.40 -27.48 9.28
C TYR A 166 10.83 -27.96 9.11
N LYS A 167 11.08 -29.23 9.42
CA LYS A 167 12.36 -29.91 9.18
C LYS A 167 12.31 -30.63 7.85
N ALA A 168 13.07 -30.15 6.87
CA ALA A 168 12.98 -30.65 5.51
C ALA A 168 13.52 -32.08 5.33
N ASN A 169 14.51 -32.50 6.14
CA ASN A 169 15.14 -33.82 6.05
C ASN A 169 14.21 -34.96 6.49
N ASP A 170 13.35 -34.74 7.46
CA ASP A 170 12.43 -35.76 8.00
C ASP A 170 10.95 -35.46 7.70
N GLY A 171 10.68 -34.31 7.05
CA GLY A 171 9.32 -33.87 6.72
C GLY A 171 8.48 -33.47 7.93
N LYS A 172 9.10 -33.22 9.07
CA LYS A 172 8.40 -33.00 10.35
C LYS A 172 7.93 -31.55 10.47
N LEU A 173 6.62 -31.39 10.68
CA LEU A 173 5.98 -30.12 11.07
C LEU A 173 5.82 -30.07 12.59
N ILE A 174 6.32 -29.01 13.21
CA ILE A 174 6.21 -28.76 14.66
C ILE A 174 5.47 -27.43 14.81
N LYS A 175 4.21 -27.51 15.25
CA LYS A 175 3.39 -26.31 15.50
C LYS A 175 3.99 -25.51 16.66
N ILE A 176 4.14 -24.19 16.46
CA ILE A 176 4.67 -23.24 17.43
C ILE A 176 3.52 -22.44 18.03
N ILE A 177 2.77 -21.73 17.20
CA ILE A 177 1.73 -20.77 17.62
C ILE A 177 0.51 -20.94 16.71
N ASP A 178 -0.68 -20.87 17.32
CA ASP A 178 -1.98 -20.83 16.65
C ASP A 178 -2.56 -19.41 16.68
N SER A 179 -3.12 -18.98 15.57
CA SER A 179 -4.00 -17.81 15.46
C SER A 179 -5.44 -18.25 15.29
N LYS A 180 -6.36 -17.70 16.07
CA LYS A 180 -7.79 -18.01 16.04
C LYS A 180 -8.58 -17.18 15.04
N PHE A 181 -8.05 -16.02 14.69
CA PHE A 181 -8.66 -15.07 13.76
C PHE A 181 -7.70 -14.76 12.62
N PRO A 182 -8.19 -14.43 11.42
CA PRO A 182 -7.35 -13.91 10.36
C PRO A 182 -6.58 -12.68 10.85
N ASN A 183 -5.26 -12.67 10.61
CA ASN A 183 -4.37 -11.58 11.02
C ASN A 183 -4.31 -11.28 12.53
N GLU A 184 -4.73 -12.21 13.40
CA GLU A 184 -4.58 -12.04 14.87
C GLU A 184 -3.12 -11.93 15.27
N ILE A 185 -2.23 -12.70 14.64
CA ILE A 185 -0.80 -12.73 14.92
C ILE A 185 -0.02 -12.34 13.67
N TYR A 186 0.83 -11.35 13.79
CA TYR A 186 1.67 -10.87 12.70
C TYR A 186 3.01 -10.33 13.20
N ARG A 187 3.94 -10.00 12.28
CA ARG A 187 5.28 -9.50 12.57
C ARG A 187 6.03 -10.38 13.57
N LEU A 188 6.09 -11.68 13.27
CA LEU A 188 6.77 -12.66 14.12
C LEU A 188 8.27 -12.60 13.93
N SER A 189 9.02 -12.46 15.03
CA SER A 189 10.48 -12.52 15.08
C SER A 189 10.97 -13.61 16.03
N LEU A 190 12.06 -14.27 15.66
CA LEU A 190 12.73 -15.30 16.46
C LEU A 190 14.05 -14.77 17.02
N ASN A 191 14.38 -15.14 18.25
CA ASN A 191 15.72 -14.91 18.79
C ASN A 191 16.75 -15.89 18.16
N GLU A 192 18.05 -15.65 18.36
CA GLU A 192 19.13 -16.37 17.66
C GLU A 192 19.14 -17.87 17.93
N ASP A 193 18.91 -18.29 19.18
CA ASP A 193 18.89 -19.70 19.55
C ASP A 193 17.57 -20.43 19.21
N LEU A 194 16.58 -19.69 18.69
CA LEU A 194 15.24 -20.17 18.32
C LEU A 194 14.42 -20.70 19.52
N SER A 195 14.72 -20.23 20.74
CA SER A 195 13.98 -20.60 21.96
C SER A 195 12.79 -19.70 22.24
N LYS A 196 12.81 -18.46 21.72
CA LYS A 196 11.79 -17.44 21.98
C LYS A 196 11.29 -16.81 20.68
N VAL A 197 10.02 -16.44 20.71
CA VAL A 197 9.34 -15.70 19.65
C VAL A 197 8.74 -14.44 20.25
N ILE A 198 8.86 -13.32 19.56
CA ILE A 198 7.97 -12.18 19.76
C ILE A 198 7.04 -12.05 18.56
N PHE A 199 5.84 -11.56 18.83
CA PHE A 199 4.87 -11.25 17.80
C PHE A 199 3.94 -10.14 18.28
N ILE A 200 3.31 -9.48 17.30
CA ILE A 200 2.24 -8.53 17.55
C ILE A 200 0.92 -9.28 17.48
N LYS A 201 0.06 -9.06 18.47
CA LYS A 201 -1.24 -9.71 18.60
C LYS A 201 -2.35 -8.67 18.58
N ALA A 202 -3.28 -8.80 17.62
CA ALA A 202 -4.46 -7.98 17.57
C ALA A 202 -5.38 -8.24 18.79
N ASN A 203 -5.90 -7.18 19.37
CA ASN A 203 -6.79 -7.25 20.54
C ASN A 203 -8.24 -7.15 20.10
N TYR A 204 -9.09 -7.95 20.73
CA TYR A 204 -10.54 -7.94 20.55
C TYR A 204 -11.23 -7.79 21.89
N ASP A 205 -12.25 -6.96 21.95
CA ASP A 205 -13.06 -6.85 23.16
C ASP A 205 -13.97 -8.07 23.36
N LYS A 206 -14.76 -8.06 24.45
CA LYS A 206 -15.71 -9.16 24.76
C LYS A 206 -16.83 -9.36 23.72
N ASN A 207 -17.04 -8.38 22.84
CA ASN A 207 -18.03 -8.42 21.76
C ASN A 207 -17.39 -8.74 20.40
N ASN A 208 -16.11 -9.17 20.39
CA ASN A 208 -15.30 -9.41 19.20
C ASN A 208 -15.13 -8.15 18.32
N VAL A 209 -15.00 -6.98 18.90
CA VAL A 209 -14.62 -5.75 18.21
C VAL A 209 -13.10 -5.59 18.29
N ALA A 210 -12.44 -5.49 17.14
CA ALA A 210 -10.99 -5.28 17.08
C ALA A 210 -10.63 -3.87 17.57
N ASP A 211 -9.60 -3.79 18.41
CA ASP A 211 -8.97 -2.52 18.81
C ASP A 211 -7.94 -2.09 17.75
N THR A 212 -7.68 -0.81 17.68
CA THR A 212 -6.58 -0.23 16.90
C THR A 212 -5.23 -0.32 17.61
N ARG A 213 -5.23 -0.65 18.90
CA ARG A 213 -4.05 -0.91 19.72
C ARG A 213 -3.90 -2.41 19.96
N GLU A 214 -2.67 -2.85 19.85
CA GLU A 214 -2.34 -4.27 19.89
C GLU A 214 -1.47 -4.59 21.10
N SER A 215 -1.15 -5.86 21.26
CA SER A 215 -0.23 -6.35 22.29
C SER A 215 1.07 -6.87 21.68
N LEU A 216 2.20 -6.54 22.32
CA LEU A 216 3.49 -7.18 22.06
C LEU A 216 3.65 -8.37 22.99
N VAL A 217 3.79 -9.56 22.42
CA VAL A 217 3.81 -10.83 23.17
C VAL A 217 5.15 -11.53 22.99
N LEU A 218 5.72 -11.99 24.08
CA LEU A 218 6.85 -12.91 24.14
C LEU A 218 6.35 -14.34 24.38
N PHE A 219 6.78 -15.27 23.56
CA PHE A 219 6.42 -16.68 23.65
C PHE A 219 7.67 -17.55 23.81
N ASP A 220 7.69 -18.39 24.84
CA ASP A 220 8.73 -19.41 25.03
C ASP A 220 8.32 -20.72 24.35
N ILE A 221 9.12 -21.14 23.37
CA ILE A 221 8.80 -22.30 22.51
C ILE A 221 8.85 -23.62 23.28
N LYS A 222 9.74 -23.73 24.27
CA LYS A 222 9.93 -24.95 25.05
C LYS A 222 8.82 -25.17 26.06
N THR A 223 8.49 -24.14 26.81
CA THR A 223 7.44 -24.18 27.86
C THR A 223 6.06 -23.94 27.31
N LYS A 224 5.93 -23.41 26.09
CA LYS A 224 4.69 -22.98 25.43
C LYS A 224 3.92 -21.93 26.26
N THR A 225 4.63 -21.02 26.90
CA THR A 225 4.05 -19.95 27.71
C THR A 225 4.13 -18.61 27.01
N GLU A 226 3.03 -17.86 27.05
CA GLU A 226 2.94 -16.47 26.57
C GLU A 226 3.17 -15.51 27.75
N LYS A 227 3.93 -14.43 27.52
CA LYS A 227 4.05 -13.27 28.39
C LYS A 227 3.71 -12.02 27.57
N VAL A 228 2.64 -11.33 27.91
CA VAL A 228 2.35 -10.02 27.34
C VAL A 228 3.36 -9.02 27.88
N LEU A 229 4.17 -8.43 27.04
CA LEU A 229 5.15 -7.41 27.39
C LEU A 229 4.55 -6.02 27.42
N ILE A 230 3.73 -5.70 26.42
CA ILE A 230 3.02 -4.42 26.29
C ILE A 230 1.60 -4.76 25.86
N ASP A 231 0.60 -4.26 26.60
CA ASP A 231 -0.81 -4.55 26.36
C ASP A 231 -1.58 -3.29 25.98
N SER A 232 -2.16 -3.26 24.79
CA SER A 232 -3.13 -2.24 24.30
C SER A 232 -2.66 -0.79 24.44
N LEU A 233 -1.34 -0.54 24.37
CA LEU A 233 -0.78 0.82 24.48
C LEU A 233 -0.40 1.42 23.13
N PHE A 234 -0.08 0.59 22.15
CA PHE A 234 0.44 1.01 20.85
C PHE A 234 -0.33 0.37 19.69
N SER A 235 -0.42 1.10 18.59
CA SER A 235 -0.51 0.51 17.27
C SER A 235 0.92 0.23 16.80
N PHE A 236 1.24 -1.05 16.60
CA PHE A 236 2.60 -1.48 16.25
C PHE A 236 2.79 -1.57 14.74
N TYR A 237 3.91 -1.08 14.26
CA TYR A 237 4.32 -1.23 12.87
C TYR A 237 5.18 -2.49 12.67
N THR A 238 6.14 -2.72 13.58
CA THR A 238 6.99 -3.90 13.62
C THR A 238 7.61 -4.10 14.99
N ALA A 239 8.08 -5.33 15.28
CA ALA A 239 8.90 -5.66 16.43
C ALA A 239 9.93 -6.74 16.06
N GLU A 240 11.18 -6.57 16.49
CA GLU A 240 12.29 -7.48 16.19
C GLU A 240 13.17 -7.70 17.43
N PHE A 241 13.72 -8.91 17.58
CA PHE A 241 14.85 -9.11 18.47
C PHE A 241 16.07 -8.40 17.90
N LEU A 242 16.73 -7.58 18.69
CA LEU A 242 17.98 -6.92 18.32
C LEU A 242 18.94 -6.99 19.52
N SER A 243 20.06 -7.71 19.35
CA SER A 243 20.96 -8.07 20.46
C SER A 243 20.18 -8.78 21.59
N ASP A 244 20.30 -8.33 22.81
CA ASP A 244 19.65 -8.88 24.03
C ASP A 244 18.29 -8.23 24.36
N LYS A 245 17.76 -7.39 23.49
CA LYS A 245 16.51 -6.64 23.67
C LYS A 245 15.55 -6.82 22.50
N ILE A 246 14.41 -6.20 22.62
CA ILE A 246 13.43 -6.04 21.58
C ILE A 246 13.46 -4.59 21.12
N ILE A 247 13.51 -4.35 19.82
CA ILE A 247 13.25 -3.06 19.19
C ILE A 247 11.88 -3.11 18.54
N PHE A 248 11.06 -2.06 18.70
CA PHE A 248 9.79 -1.97 18.03
C PHE A 248 9.51 -0.56 17.53
N VAL A 249 8.67 -0.48 16.49
CA VAL A 249 8.16 0.76 15.93
C VAL A 249 6.65 0.81 16.17
N GLY A 250 6.16 1.88 16.76
CA GLY A 250 4.74 2.02 17.08
C GLY A 250 4.32 3.43 17.44
N SER A 251 3.01 3.67 17.39
CA SER A 251 2.36 4.91 17.78
C SER A 251 1.44 4.68 18.98
N ASP A 252 1.54 5.51 20.01
CA ASP A 252 0.61 5.50 21.15
C ASP A 252 -0.71 6.25 20.84
N MET A 253 -0.80 6.86 19.68
CA MET A 253 -1.97 7.58 19.14
C MET A 253 -2.55 8.68 20.06
N LYS A 254 -1.76 9.21 21.00
CA LYS A 254 -2.26 10.19 21.99
C LYS A 254 -2.46 11.58 21.41
N LYS A 255 -1.58 12.03 20.50
CA LYS A 255 -1.65 13.37 19.91
C LYS A 255 -2.55 13.41 18.68
N GLY A 256 -2.20 12.64 17.65
CA GLY A 256 -2.81 12.68 16.32
C GLY A 256 -3.77 11.53 16.02
N GLY A 257 -4.20 10.71 17.03
CA GLY A 257 -4.98 9.51 16.78
C GLY A 257 -4.28 8.57 15.80
N ILE A 258 -5.01 8.01 14.84
CA ILE A 258 -4.43 7.13 13.81
C ILE A 258 -3.54 7.89 12.81
N ASN A 259 -3.56 9.23 12.80
CA ASN A 259 -2.69 10.06 11.96
C ASN A 259 -1.33 10.32 12.60
N GLN A 260 -1.15 9.97 13.88
CA GLN A 260 0.11 10.16 14.58
C GLN A 260 1.20 9.25 13.97
N ASP A 261 2.36 9.83 13.68
CA ASP A 261 3.53 9.07 13.25
C ASP A 261 4.06 8.19 14.38
N SER A 262 4.69 7.09 13.98
CA SER A 262 5.27 6.13 14.91
C SER A 262 6.66 6.57 15.34
N PHE A 263 7.10 6.08 16.50
CA PHE A 263 8.45 6.24 17.02
C PHE A 263 9.13 4.89 17.23
N ILE A 264 10.43 4.90 17.42
CA ILE A 264 11.20 3.69 17.71
C ILE A 264 11.41 3.58 19.22
N TYR A 265 11.21 2.38 19.71
CA TYR A 265 11.33 2.03 21.14
C TYR A 265 12.18 0.78 21.31
N THR A 266 12.80 0.65 22.49
CA THR A 266 13.36 -0.61 22.97
C THR A 266 12.51 -1.16 24.10
N CYS A 267 12.45 -2.48 24.22
CA CYS A 267 11.76 -3.18 25.30
C CYS A 267 12.62 -4.32 25.82
N ASP A 268 12.65 -4.51 27.13
CA ASP A 268 13.26 -5.69 27.74
C ASP A 268 12.24 -6.86 27.86
N PHE A 269 12.69 -8.01 28.33
CA PHE A 269 11.84 -9.20 28.50
C PHE A 269 10.90 -9.11 29.70
N ASP A 270 10.98 -8.04 30.48
CA ASP A 270 10.04 -7.75 31.56
C ASP A 270 8.93 -6.80 31.16
N GLY A 271 9.03 -6.20 29.98
CA GLY A 271 8.04 -5.29 29.42
C GLY A 271 8.36 -3.81 29.69
N ASN A 272 9.54 -3.50 30.26
CA ASN A 272 9.98 -2.12 30.41
C ASN A 272 10.41 -1.60 29.05
N TYR A 273 9.81 -0.52 28.59
CA TYR A 273 10.12 0.07 27.29
C TYR A 273 10.59 1.52 27.41
N LYS A 274 11.40 1.95 26.44
CA LYS A 274 11.92 3.31 26.32
C LYS A 274 11.91 3.75 24.87
N LYS A 275 11.43 4.98 24.59
CA LYS A 275 11.61 5.63 23.30
C LYS A 275 13.09 5.93 23.08
N ILE A 276 13.60 5.64 21.87
CA ILE A 276 14.99 5.86 21.48
C ILE A 276 15.15 6.84 20.32
N THR A 277 14.05 7.27 19.70
CA THR A 277 14.03 8.42 18.77
C THR A 277 13.76 9.72 19.52
N ASP A 278 14.31 10.80 19.02
CA ASP A 278 14.05 12.15 19.54
C ASP A 278 12.60 12.57 19.27
N ASP A 279 12.12 13.63 19.93
CA ASP A 279 10.74 14.11 19.78
C ASP A 279 10.52 14.82 18.44
N ASP A 280 11.58 15.29 17.79
CA ASP A 280 11.59 15.89 16.47
C ASP A 280 11.78 14.88 15.33
N PHE A 281 11.79 13.57 15.65
CA PHE A 281 11.70 12.51 14.65
C PHE A 281 10.28 12.48 14.08
N ASP A 282 10.08 13.25 13.03
CA ASP A 282 8.78 13.56 12.45
C ASP A 282 8.66 12.98 11.03
N MET A 283 8.81 11.68 10.93
CA MET A 283 8.89 10.93 9.67
C MET A 283 7.88 9.79 9.65
N SER A 284 7.20 9.63 8.52
CA SER A 284 6.24 8.53 8.35
C SER A 284 6.94 7.24 7.94
N PHE A 285 6.85 6.19 8.76
CA PHE A 285 7.38 4.87 8.41
C PHE A 285 6.67 4.24 7.22
N GLY A 286 7.43 3.56 6.37
CA GLY A 286 6.96 2.89 5.16
C GLY A 286 6.92 3.81 3.94
N ASN A 287 6.46 3.24 2.82
CA ASN A 287 6.33 3.96 1.55
C ASN A 287 4.89 4.46 1.37
N SER A 288 4.68 5.75 1.61
CA SER A 288 3.37 6.42 1.45
C SER A 288 3.15 7.02 0.06
N LEU A 289 4.12 6.96 -0.85
CA LEU A 289 3.98 7.54 -2.19
C LEU A 289 2.98 6.77 -3.06
N GLY A 290 1.97 7.47 -3.54
CA GLY A 290 0.94 6.95 -4.44
C GLY A 290 1.43 6.83 -5.87
N THR A 291 1.27 5.64 -6.48
CA THR A 291 1.44 5.39 -7.91
C THR A 291 0.53 4.26 -8.37
N ASP A 292 0.16 4.26 -9.64
CA ASP A 292 -0.52 3.16 -10.30
C ASP A 292 0.45 2.22 -11.07
N ALA A 293 1.75 2.47 -10.96
CA ALA A 293 2.81 1.72 -11.64
C ALA A 293 3.64 0.82 -10.70
N ARG A 294 3.04 0.41 -9.57
CA ARG A 294 3.60 -0.55 -8.61
C ARG A 294 2.72 -1.78 -8.51
N TYR A 295 3.31 -2.96 -8.38
CA TYR A 295 2.59 -4.21 -8.16
C TYR A 295 3.44 -5.17 -7.33
N GLY A 296 2.81 -5.93 -6.43
CA GLY A 296 3.49 -6.82 -5.51
C GLY A 296 3.69 -6.21 -4.12
N SER A 297 4.32 -6.98 -3.23
CA SER A 297 4.63 -6.58 -1.85
C SER A 297 6.12 -6.32 -1.69
N ASN A 298 6.46 -5.28 -0.97
CA ASN A 298 7.81 -4.85 -0.65
C ASN A 298 8.03 -4.86 0.86
N LYS A 299 9.28 -4.84 1.28
CA LYS A 299 9.66 -4.77 2.71
C LYS A 299 9.85 -3.31 3.12
N ASP A 300 9.21 -2.96 4.24
CA ASP A 300 9.48 -1.67 4.90
C ASP A 300 10.54 -1.78 5.99
N PHE A 301 10.81 -2.99 6.49
CA PHE A 301 11.74 -3.26 7.59
C PHE A 301 12.60 -4.48 7.32
N PHE A 302 13.86 -4.42 7.74
CA PHE A 302 14.78 -5.55 7.68
C PHE A 302 15.83 -5.46 8.77
N LYS A 303 16.07 -6.57 9.49
CA LYS A 303 17.13 -6.68 10.50
C LYS A 303 18.39 -7.25 9.89
N ALA A 304 19.51 -6.54 10.01
CA ALA A 304 20.84 -7.01 9.63
C ALA A 304 21.91 -6.26 10.45
N ASN A 305 23.08 -6.89 10.66
CA ASN A 305 24.27 -6.26 11.27
C ASN A 305 23.97 -5.52 12.58
N ASP A 306 23.18 -6.12 13.49
CA ASP A 306 22.73 -5.52 14.75
C ASP A 306 22.05 -4.14 14.58
N ARG A 307 21.43 -3.91 13.44
CA ARG A 307 20.63 -2.70 13.13
C ARG A 307 19.27 -3.09 12.57
N LEU A 308 18.28 -2.26 12.83
CA LEU A 308 16.99 -2.27 12.14
C LEU A 308 17.07 -1.26 10.99
N TYR A 309 16.91 -1.73 9.77
CA TYR A 309 16.79 -0.91 8.56
C TYR A 309 15.31 -0.71 8.23
N PHE A 310 14.94 0.49 7.79
CA PHE A 310 13.55 0.83 7.52
C PHE A 310 13.39 1.93 6.48
N ILE A 311 12.30 1.85 5.72
CA ILE A 311 11.87 2.88 4.79
C ILE A 311 11.11 3.96 5.56
N VAL A 312 11.36 5.21 5.22
CA VAL A 312 10.65 6.39 5.74
C VAL A 312 10.21 7.24 4.57
N THR A 313 8.97 7.69 4.59
CA THR A 313 8.47 8.75 3.72
C THR A 313 8.79 10.10 4.37
N GLU A 314 9.54 10.93 3.66
CA GLU A 314 9.99 12.26 4.10
C GLU A 314 9.93 13.22 2.91
N LYS A 315 9.08 14.24 2.99
CA LYS A 315 8.96 15.33 1.98
C LYS A 315 8.93 14.82 0.53
N GLU A 316 7.90 14.11 0.17
CA GLU A 316 7.59 13.61 -1.18
C GLU A 316 8.62 12.60 -1.76
N THR A 317 9.40 11.98 -0.90
CA THR A 317 10.30 10.88 -1.29
C THR A 317 10.39 9.83 -0.19
N THR A 318 10.76 8.61 -0.55
CA THR A 318 11.07 7.57 0.44
C THR A 318 12.57 7.35 0.52
N LYS A 319 13.08 7.23 1.73
CA LYS A 319 14.49 7.06 2.04
C LYS A 319 14.72 5.81 2.88
N LEU A 320 15.93 5.28 2.85
CA LEU A 320 16.33 4.18 3.73
C LEU A 320 17.15 4.70 4.90
N TYR A 321 16.68 4.40 6.10
CA TYR A 321 17.38 4.65 7.34
C TYR A 321 17.73 3.34 8.05
N SER A 322 18.64 3.41 9.00
CA SER A 322 18.90 2.34 9.96
C SER A 322 19.12 2.89 11.36
N THR A 323 18.80 2.09 12.38
CA THR A 323 19.12 2.40 13.78
C THR A 323 19.68 1.19 14.50
N ASP A 324 20.54 1.42 15.47
CA ASP A 324 20.96 0.38 16.45
C ASP A 324 20.02 0.37 17.66
N ILE A 325 20.33 -0.48 18.65
CA ILE A 325 19.55 -0.62 19.88
C ILE A 325 19.64 0.61 20.80
N ASN A 326 20.60 1.49 20.60
CA ASN A 326 20.79 2.71 21.39
C ASN A 326 20.11 3.93 20.76
N GLY A 327 19.60 3.81 19.53
CA GLY A 327 18.93 4.89 18.79
C GLY A 327 19.87 5.68 17.85
N GLU A 328 21.08 5.16 17.56
CA GLU A 328 21.97 5.78 16.59
C GLU A 328 21.34 5.71 15.18
N LEU A 329 20.68 6.79 14.79
CA LEU A 329 20.01 6.91 13.48
C LEU A 329 21.02 7.21 12.38
N LYS A 330 20.89 6.50 11.26
CA LYS A 330 21.75 6.69 10.09
C LYS A 330 20.93 6.69 8.80
N LEU A 331 21.09 7.75 7.99
CA LEU A 331 20.59 7.79 6.63
C LEU A 331 21.46 6.89 5.74
N GLU A 332 20.88 5.86 5.19
CA GLU A 332 21.58 4.88 4.34
C GLU A 332 21.45 5.21 2.85
N ILE A 333 20.25 5.61 2.40
CA ILE A 333 19.99 5.99 1.00
C ILE A 333 19.10 7.22 1.00
N ASP A 334 19.57 8.30 0.36
CA ASP A 334 18.90 9.59 0.20
C ASP A 334 18.31 9.74 -1.22
N GLU A 335 17.61 8.72 -1.67
CA GLU A 335 16.80 8.75 -2.89
C GLU A 335 15.64 7.79 -2.76
N GLN A 336 14.69 7.82 -3.70
CA GLN A 336 13.51 6.98 -3.69
C GLN A 336 13.83 5.49 -3.53
N VAL A 337 13.32 4.87 -2.46
CA VAL A 337 13.45 3.44 -2.15
C VAL A 337 12.07 2.79 -2.11
N GLU A 338 11.89 1.71 -2.90
CA GLU A 338 10.65 0.93 -2.97
C GLU A 338 10.72 -0.38 -2.18
N ASP A 339 11.87 -1.04 -2.21
CA ASP A 339 12.21 -2.29 -1.50
C ASP A 339 13.71 -2.36 -1.33
N PHE A 340 14.21 -3.13 -0.37
CA PHE A 340 15.64 -3.23 -0.11
C PHE A 340 16.04 -4.55 0.53
N ILE A 341 17.31 -4.90 0.42
CA ILE A 341 17.92 -6.04 1.11
C ILE A 341 19.38 -5.73 1.44
N ILE A 342 19.84 -6.22 2.57
CA ILE A 342 21.20 -6.04 3.07
C ILE A 342 21.92 -7.38 3.10
N ASN A 343 23.16 -7.40 2.59
CA ASN A 343 24.09 -8.53 2.76
C ASN A 343 25.46 -7.99 3.17
N ASN A 344 25.88 -8.27 4.39
CA ASN A 344 27.06 -7.66 4.99
C ASN A 344 26.97 -6.12 4.93
N ASN A 345 27.90 -5.48 4.22
CA ASN A 345 27.93 -4.03 4.05
C ASN A 345 27.27 -3.54 2.74
N ASP A 346 26.83 -4.46 1.89
CA ASP A 346 26.18 -4.13 0.63
C ASP A 346 24.66 -3.93 0.83
N ILE A 347 24.14 -2.84 0.29
CA ILE A 347 22.70 -2.54 0.25
C ILE A 347 22.27 -2.59 -1.22
N TYR A 348 21.25 -3.39 -1.49
CA TYR A 348 20.58 -3.47 -2.78
C TYR A 348 19.13 -3.00 -2.59
N TYR A 349 18.59 -2.26 -3.56
CA TYR A 349 17.26 -1.67 -3.43
C TYR A 349 16.57 -1.51 -4.77
N LEU A 350 15.25 -1.47 -4.74
CA LEU A 350 14.42 -1.04 -5.85
C LEU A 350 14.15 0.46 -5.73
N SER A 351 14.26 1.18 -6.83
CA SER A 351 14.07 2.63 -6.89
C SER A 351 13.26 3.00 -8.12
N MET A 352 12.23 3.82 -7.96
CA MET A 352 11.41 4.39 -9.02
C MET A 352 11.78 5.87 -9.21
N SER A 353 11.73 6.36 -10.45
CA SER A 353 11.91 7.78 -10.76
C SER A 353 10.72 8.31 -11.57
N GLU A 354 10.73 9.59 -11.92
CA GLU A 354 9.70 10.18 -12.78
C GLU A 354 9.66 9.58 -14.20
N ASN A 355 10.78 8.98 -14.64
CA ASN A 355 10.97 8.48 -16.00
C ASN A 355 11.07 6.95 -16.10
N ASN A 356 11.25 6.25 -14.99
CA ASN A 356 11.48 4.81 -14.95
C ASN A 356 10.55 4.14 -13.93
N LEU A 357 10.18 2.91 -14.22
CA LEU A 357 9.61 1.98 -13.24
C LEU A 357 10.69 1.57 -12.23
N SER A 358 10.32 0.73 -11.24
CA SER A 358 11.27 0.28 -10.23
C SER A 358 12.47 -0.45 -10.87
N GLU A 359 13.67 0.09 -10.68
CA GLU A 359 14.95 -0.44 -11.13
C GLU A 359 15.69 -1.06 -9.96
N LEU A 360 16.45 -2.14 -10.18
CA LEU A 360 17.31 -2.74 -9.16
C LEU A 360 18.66 -2.02 -9.15
N LYS A 361 19.02 -1.47 -8.01
CA LYS A 361 20.24 -0.69 -7.79
C LYS A 361 21.10 -1.25 -6.65
N LYS A 362 22.38 -0.87 -6.64
CA LYS A 362 23.31 -1.10 -5.52
C LYS A 362 23.81 0.24 -4.96
N LYS A 363 23.76 0.41 -3.63
CA LYS A 363 24.36 1.57 -2.92
C LYS A 363 25.87 1.69 -3.26
N ASN A 364 26.39 2.92 -3.23
CA ASN A 364 27.82 3.27 -3.38
C ASN A 364 28.41 3.24 -4.79
N LYS A 365 27.63 2.98 -5.84
CA LYS A 365 28.15 3.08 -7.22
C LYS A 365 27.17 3.73 -8.18
N ASP A 366 25.97 4.12 -7.74
CA ASP A 366 24.84 4.51 -8.60
C ASP A 366 24.63 3.52 -9.76
N VAL A 367 24.98 2.24 -9.50
CA VAL A 367 24.96 1.20 -10.53
C VAL A 367 23.55 0.65 -10.60
N ILE A 368 22.91 0.89 -11.72
CA ILE A 368 21.67 0.21 -12.09
C ILE A 368 22.04 -1.22 -12.50
N LEU A 369 21.58 -2.20 -11.73
CA LEU A 369 21.80 -3.62 -11.99
C LEU A 369 20.76 -4.18 -12.97
N VAL A 370 19.51 -3.73 -12.84
CA VAL A 370 18.41 -4.07 -13.76
C VAL A 370 17.68 -2.79 -14.11
N GLU A 371 17.84 -2.35 -15.36
CA GLU A 371 17.10 -1.21 -15.90
C GLU A 371 15.62 -1.57 -16.14
N ASN A 372 14.75 -0.60 -15.94
CA ASN A 372 13.30 -0.75 -16.17
C ASN A 372 12.70 0.54 -16.73
N LYS A 373 13.14 0.89 -17.93
CA LYS A 373 12.77 2.13 -18.62
C LYS A 373 11.37 2.07 -19.21
N VAL A 374 10.71 3.21 -19.23
CA VAL A 374 9.43 3.40 -19.93
C VAL A 374 9.70 3.80 -21.37
N ASP A 375 9.28 2.99 -22.36
CA ASP A 375 9.54 3.19 -23.80
C ASP A 375 8.58 4.19 -24.44
N SER A 376 8.19 5.25 -23.76
CA SER A 376 7.35 6.30 -24.32
C SER A 376 7.94 7.69 -24.07
N LYS A 377 7.52 8.66 -24.89
CA LYS A 377 7.88 10.05 -24.66
C LYS A 377 7.02 10.59 -23.53
N LEU A 378 7.64 10.81 -22.38
CA LEU A 378 6.99 11.27 -21.15
C LEU A 378 6.81 12.80 -21.13
N GLY A 379 5.80 13.23 -20.40
CA GLY A 379 5.65 14.59 -19.94
C GLY A 379 6.70 14.91 -18.87
N LYS A 380 7.00 16.19 -18.70
CA LYS A 380 7.97 16.69 -17.72
C LYS A 380 7.23 17.16 -16.47
N ILE A 381 7.64 16.69 -15.30
CA ILE A 381 7.21 17.25 -14.03
C ILE A 381 8.04 18.50 -13.74
N GLU A 382 7.36 19.62 -13.49
CA GLU A 382 7.93 20.83 -12.93
C GLU A 382 7.33 21.06 -11.55
N THR A 383 8.10 21.63 -10.63
CA THR A 383 7.67 21.85 -9.26
C THR A 383 7.88 23.30 -8.83
N PHE A 384 7.09 23.74 -7.86
CA PHE A 384 7.28 25.01 -7.19
C PHE A 384 6.79 24.94 -5.74
N TYR A 385 7.36 25.75 -4.87
CA TYR A 385 6.91 25.88 -3.49
C TYR A 385 5.94 27.05 -3.34
N PHE A 386 4.99 26.93 -2.41
CA PHE A 386 4.02 27.97 -2.10
C PHE A 386 3.59 27.90 -0.64
N GLU A 387 3.20 29.05 -0.09
CA GLU A 387 2.70 29.16 1.27
C GLU A 387 1.17 28.95 1.31
N SER A 388 0.72 28.10 2.23
CA SER A 388 -0.69 27.87 2.52
C SER A 388 -0.88 27.48 3.98
N ASN A 389 -1.81 28.11 4.66
CA ASN A 389 -2.20 27.83 6.05
C ASN A 389 -1.05 27.79 7.07
N GLY A 390 0.04 28.51 6.80
CA GLY A 390 1.22 28.61 7.69
C GLY A 390 2.37 27.67 7.33
N ASP A 391 2.16 26.77 6.38
CA ASP A 391 3.16 25.80 5.92
C ASP A 391 3.58 26.03 4.47
N THR A 392 4.81 25.62 4.15
CA THR A 392 5.35 25.63 2.79
C THR A 392 5.04 24.29 2.11
N LEU A 393 4.14 24.30 1.13
CA LEU A 393 3.75 23.15 0.34
C LEU A 393 4.46 23.12 -1.02
N LYS A 394 4.56 21.94 -1.61
CA LYS A 394 5.13 21.73 -2.94
C LYS A 394 4.07 21.41 -3.96
N GLY A 395 4.01 22.19 -5.01
CA GLY A 395 3.16 21.97 -6.17
C GLY A 395 3.90 21.23 -7.29
N PHE A 396 3.21 20.33 -7.95
CA PHE A 396 3.69 19.56 -9.09
C PHE A 396 2.86 19.87 -10.32
N VAL A 397 3.51 20.09 -11.45
CA VAL A 397 2.87 20.38 -12.74
C VAL A 397 3.46 19.48 -13.81
N LEU A 398 2.71 18.47 -14.22
CA LEU A 398 3.10 17.57 -15.31
C LEU A 398 2.64 18.16 -16.65
N LEU A 399 3.63 18.57 -17.43
CA LEU A 399 3.43 19.20 -18.75
C LEU A 399 3.35 18.15 -19.87
N PRO A 400 2.56 18.39 -20.94
CA PRO A 400 2.51 17.53 -22.11
C PRO A 400 3.90 17.27 -22.74
N PRO A 401 4.19 16.05 -23.27
CA PRO A 401 5.49 15.71 -23.86
C PRO A 401 5.94 16.62 -25.02
N LYS A 402 5.02 17.33 -25.63
CA LYS A 402 5.24 18.31 -26.73
C LYS A 402 4.47 19.58 -26.42
N LEU A 403 4.81 20.22 -25.31
CA LEU A 403 4.18 21.48 -24.92
C LEU A 403 4.46 22.57 -25.98
N ASN A 404 3.40 23.17 -26.51
CA ASN A 404 3.49 24.41 -27.29
C ASN A 404 3.18 25.60 -26.38
N LYS A 405 4.17 26.45 -26.13
CA LYS A 405 4.05 27.59 -25.22
C LYS A 405 2.98 28.61 -25.63
N ASN A 406 2.58 28.62 -26.91
CA ASN A 406 1.56 29.53 -27.45
C ASN A 406 0.15 28.93 -27.46
N LYS A 407 -0.03 27.69 -26.97
CA LYS A 407 -1.32 27.00 -26.89
C LYS A 407 -1.80 26.95 -25.44
N LYS A 408 -3.12 27.09 -25.25
CA LYS A 408 -3.80 26.79 -23.99
C LYS A 408 -4.15 25.31 -23.92
N TYR A 409 -4.02 24.73 -22.74
CA TYR A 409 -4.31 23.34 -22.45
C TYR A 409 -5.29 23.25 -21.28
N PRO A 410 -6.34 22.43 -21.37
CA PRO A 410 -7.14 22.13 -20.19
C PRO A 410 -6.26 21.50 -19.12
N ALA A 411 -6.53 21.84 -17.86
CA ALA A 411 -5.78 21.29 -16.72
C ALA A 411 -6.67 20.39 -15.85
N ILE A 412 -6.08 19.37 -15.26
CA ILE A 412 -6.75 18.42 -14.37
C ILE A 412 -6.03 18.40 -13.03
N LEU A 413 -6.75 18.79 -11.97
CA LEU A 413 -6.31 18.61 -10.59
C LEU A 413 -6.47 17.14 -10.20
N SER A 414 -5.35 16.50 -9.84
CA SER A 414 -5.33 15.15 -9.28
C SER A 414 -5.18 15.22 -7.77
N VAL A 415 -6.08 14.56 -7.03
CA VAL A 415 -6.04 14.48 -5.57
C VAL A 415 -5.78 13.03 -5.14
N HIS A 416 -4.73 12.82 -4.33
CA HIS A 416 -4.38 11.48 -3.84
C HIS A 416 -5.40 10.93 -2.83
N GLY A 417 -5.27 9.65 -2.51
CA GLY A 417 -6.03 8.98 -1.45
C GLY A 417 -5.37 9.18 -0.07
N GLY A 418 -5.90 8.53 0.94
CA GLY A 418 -5.39 8.58 2.31
C GLY A 418 -6.41 9.15 3.28
N PRO A 419 -6.28 10.39 3.81
CA PRO A 419 -5.39 11.48 3.41
C PRO A 419 -3.90 11.25 3.68
N LYS A 420 -3.53 10.47 4.68
CA LYS A 420 -2.15 10.20 5.09
C LYS A 420 -1.42 9.29 4.08
N THR A 421 -1.28 9.78 2.86
CA THR A 421 -0.39 9.35 1.77
C THR A 421 0.14 10.60 1.08
N GLU A 422 0.89 10.48 -0.01
CA GLU A 422 1.34 11.63 -0.77
C GLU A 422 1.67 11.30 -2.23
N PHE A 423 1.79 12.34 -3.05
CA PHE A 423 2.40 12.29 -4.36
C PHE A 423 3.88 12.70 -4.27
N GLY A 424 4.69 12.16 -5.18
CA GLY A 424 6.09 12.54 -5.35
C GLY A 424 6.47 12.66 -6.82
N SER A 425 7.76 12.94 -7.07
CA SER A 425 8.33 12.95 -8.42
C SER A 425 8.67 11.53 -8.89
N ILE A 426 7.67 10.65 -8.91
CA ILE A 426 7.78 9.27 -9.41
C ILE A 426 6.86 9.03 -10.60
N PHE A 427 7.12 7.97 -11.34
CA PHE A 427 6.32 7.61 -12.49
C PHE A 427 4.88 7.27 -12.09
N HIS A 428 3.91 7.89 -12.77
CA HIS A 428 2.49 7.61 -12.62
C HIS A 428 1.86 7.45 -14.01
N HIS A 429 1.46 6.23 -14.35
CA HIS A 429 0.99 5.92 -15.71
C HIS A 429 -0.23 6.76 -16.12
N GLU A 430 -1.23 6.87 -15.25
CA GLU A 430 -2.45 7.62 -15.51
C GLU A 430 -2.17 9.12 -15.77
N HIS A 431 -1.29 9.73 -14.97
CA HIS A 431 -0.87 11.12 -15.18
C HIS A 431 -0.18 11.29 -16.54
N GLN A 432 0.73 10.37 -16.88
CA GLN A 432 1.45 10.40 -18.16
C GLN A 432 0.51 10.18 -19.37
N VAL A 433 -0.52 9.33 -19.22
CA VAL A 433 -1.55 9.17 -20.25
C VAL A 433 -2.34 10.45 -20.47
N LEU A 434 -2.75 11.13 -19.40
CA LEU A 434 -3.47 12.41 -19.50
C LEU A 434 -2.58 13.48 -20.12
N ALA A 435 -1.34 13.63 -19.67
CA ALA A 435 -0.38 14.59 -20.24
C ALA A 435 -0.09 14.31 -21.72
N SER A 436 0.02 13.03 -22.12
CA SER A 436 0.18 12.60 -23.51
C SER A 436 -1.04 12.88 -24.37
N ASN A 437 -2.18 13.15 -23.77
CA ASN A 437 -3.42 13.56 -24.44
C ASN A 437 -3.70 15.07 -24.30
N ASP A 438 -2.65 15.88 -24.21
CA ASP A 438 -2.71 17.34 -24.21
C ASP A 438 -3.47 17.94 -23.02
N TYR A 439 -3.37 17.32 -21.84
CA TYR A 439 -3.76 17.90 -20.56
C TYR A 439 -2.50 18.34 -19.78
N ILE A 440 -2.60 19.41 -19.01
CA ILE A 440 -1.66 19.69 -17.92
C ILE A 440 -2.24 19.05 -16.66
N VAL A 441 -1.48 18.14 -16.03
CA VAL A 441 -1.92 17.50 -14.77
C VAL A 441 -1.23 18.20 -13.62
N ILE A 442 -2.02 18.74 -12.68
CA ILE A 442 -1.54 19.46 -11.52
C ILE A 442 -1.89 18.70 -10.25
N TYR A 443 -0.98 18.66 -9.28
CA TYR A 443 -1.19 17.98 -8.00
C TYR A 443 -0.29 18.55 -6.91
N THR A 444 -0.73 18.42 -5.66
CA THR A 444 0.02 18.81 -4.47
C THR A 444 -0.37 17.89 -3.31
N ASN A 445 0.36 17.94 -2.23
CA ASN A 445 0.09 17.25 -0.97
C ASN A 445 -0.49 18.27 0.01
N PRO A 446 -1.83 18.32 0.21
CA PRO A 446 -2.45 19.23 1.16
C PRO A 446 -2.22 18.77 2.60
N HIS A 447 -2.55 19.60 3.59
CA HIS A 447 -2.65 19.17 4.98
C HIS A 447 -3.45 17.85 5.08
N GLY A 448 -3.05 16.97 5.96
CA GLY A 448 -3.53 15.58 6.03
C GLY A 448 -2.58 14.56 5.38
N SER A 449 -1.67 15.00 4.50
CA SER A 449 -0.70 14.13 3.82
C SER A 449 0.41 13.64 4.75
N SER A 450 1.15 12.59 4.32
CA SER A 450 2.32 12.04 5.02
C SER A 450 3.56 12.93 4.85
N GLY A 451 4.66 12.58 5.53
CA GLY A 451 6.01 13.06 5.24
C GLY A 451 6.36 14.43 5.78
N ASN A 452 5.43 15.15 6.41
CA ASN A 452 5.61 16.48 6.98
C ASN A 452 5.20 16.56 8.46
N GLY A 453 5.17 15.41 9.14
CA GLY A 453 4.92 15.31 10.55
C GLY A 453 3.45 15.28 10.98
N VAL A 454 3.25 15.07 12.29
CA VAL A 454 1.92 14.84 12.84
C VAL A 454 1.03 16.08 12.79
N GLU A 455 1.58 17.28 13.00
CA GLU A 455 0.78 18.52 12.97
C GLU A 455 0.22 18.80 11.57
N PHE A 456 1.03 18.54 10.54
CA PHE A 456 0.60 18.63 9.15
C PHE A 456 -0.41 17.53 8.76
N SER A 457 -0.22 16.32 9.26
CA SER A 457 -1.07 15.17 8.92
C SER A 457 -2.37 15.08 9.72
N ASP A 458 -2.51 15.81 10.83
CA ASP A 458 -3.71 15.75 11.68
C ASP A 458 -4.78 16.77 11.28
N ILE A 459 -5.63 16.37 10.34
CA ILE A 459 -6.82 17.14 9.94
C ILE A 459 -8.12 16.60 10.55
N ARG A 460 -8.05 15.87 11.66
CA ARG A 460 -9.23 15.29 12.32
C ARG A 460 -10.25 16.36 12.69
N GLY A 461 -11.49 16.13 12.27
CA GLY A 461 -12.60 17.07 12.47
C GLY A 461 -12.57 18.32 11.57
N LYS A 462 -11.63 18.38 10.59
CA LYS A 462 -11.42 19.51 9.67
C LYS A 462 -11.43 19.11 8.20
N TYR A 463 -12.00 17.95 7.87
CA TYR A 463 -12.08 17.47 6.49
C TYR A 463 -12.88 18.43 5.61
N GLY A 464 -12.29 18.86 4.51
CA GLY A 464 -12.88 19.83 3.59
C GLY A 464 -12.73 21.29 4.04
N ASP A 465 -11.85 21.57 4.99
CA ASP A 465 -11.51 22.90 5.50
C ASP A 465 -10.09 23.27 5.01
N ILE A 466 -9.08 23.07 5.83
CA ILE A 466 -7.69 23.42 5.55
C ILE A 466 -7.12 22.70 4.31
N ASP A 467 -7.45 21.42 4.12
CA ASP A 467 -7.06 20.61 2.98
C ASP A 467 -7.68 21.08 1.65
N TYR A 468 -8.94 21.56 1.72
CA TYR A 468 -9.60 22.18 0.57
C TYR A 468 -8.96 23.53 0.21
N ASP A 469 -8.68 24.38 1.20
CA ASP A 469 -8.06 25.68 0.99
C ASP A 469 -6.67 25.55 0.34
N ASP A 470 -5.86 24.59 0.78
CA ASP A 470 -4.56 24.29 0.18
C ASP A 470 -4.68 23.94 -1.32
N LEU A 471 -5.63 23.09 -1.66
CA LEU A 471 -5.86 22.68 -3.04
C LEU A 471 -6.34 23.84 -3.91
N MET A 472 -7.25 24.67 -3.40
CA MET A 472 -7.74 25.84 -4.15
C MET A 472 -6.64 26.90 -4.32
N ARG A 473 -5.86 27.16 -3.29
CA ARG A 473 -4.70 28.03 -3.34
C ARG A 473 -3.66 27.54 -4.37
N PHE A 474 -3.37 26.25 -4.34
CA PHE A 474 -2.45 25.63 -5.32
C PHE A 474 -2.94 25.80 -6.76
N VAL A 475 -4.23 25.57 -7.02
CA VAL A 475 -4.82 25.74 -8.38
C VAL A 475 -4.67 27.18 -8.86
N ASP A 476 -4.91 28.18 -8.00
CA ASP A 476 -4.75 29.59 -8.37
C ASP A 476 -3.31 29.91 -8.75
N LEU A 477 -2.35 29.45 -7.97
CA LEU A 477 -0.92 29.68 -8.24
C LEU A 477 -0.42 28.90 -9.46
N ALA A 478 -0.94 27.70 -9.72
CA ALA A 478 -0.61 26.93 -10.93
C ALA A 478 -1.09 27.66 -12.18
N ILE A 479 -2.30 28.26 -12.16
CA ILE A 479 -2.83 29.06 -13.28
C ILE A 479 -1.97 30.32 -13.51
N GLU A 480 -1.57 30.98 -12.43
CA GLU A 480 -0.72 32.17 -12.49
C GLU A 480 0.67 31.88 -13.08
N LYS A 481 1.32 30.82 -12.58
CA LYS A 481 2.69 30.46 -12.98
C LYS A 481 2.78 29.81 -14.36
N TYR A 482 1.73 29.13 -14.79
CA TYR A 482 1.69 28.40 -16.06
C TYR A 482 0.62 28.99 -16.98
N PRO A 483 0.96 30.06 -17.74
CA PRO A 483 0.02 30.72 -18.65
C PRO A 483 -0.54 29.80 -19.75
N GLN A 484 0.02 28.61 -19.92
CA GLN A 484 -0.52 27.59 -20.82
C GLN A 484 -1.74 26.88 -20.28
N ILE A 485 -2.06 26.99 -19.00
CA ILE A 485 -3.29 26.46 -18.42
C ILE A 485 -4.48 27.26 -18.95
N ASP A 486 -5.47 26.55 -19.45
CA ASP A 486 -6.79 27.12 -19.77
C ASP A 486 -7.65 27.12 -18.51
N SER A 487 -7.72 28.26 -17.83
CA SER A 487 -8.49 28.44 -16.61
C SER A 487 -10.00 28.27 -16.78
N GLY A 488 -10.50 28.36 -18.02
CA GLY A 488 -11.90 28.10 -18.36
C GLY A 488 -12.25 26.62 -18.50
N ASN A 489 -11.23 25.73 -18.62
CA ASN A 489 -11.38 24.29 -18.86
C ASN A 489 -10.59 23.47 -17.82
N LEU A 490 -11.04 23.53 -16.57
CA LEU A 490 -10.44 22.79 -15.45
C LEU A 490 -11.23 21.52 -15.14
N GLY A 491 -10.52 20.42 -14.92
CA GLY A 491 -11.08 19.18 -14.39
C GLY A 491 -10.51 18.85 -13.01
N VAL A 492 -11.23 18.03 -12.24
CA VAL A 492 -10.76 17.49 -10.95
C VAL A 492 -11.06 16.00 -10.86
N TYR A 493 -10.13 15.23 -10.31
CA TYR A 493 -10.37 13.83 -10.04
C TYR A 493 -9.52 13.30 -8.89
N GLY A 494 -10.00 12.21 -8.27
CA GLY A 494 -9.29 11.51 -7.22
C GLY A 494 -10.01 10.24 -6.79
N GLY A 495 -9.33 9.45 -5.97
CA GLY A 495 -9.87 8.19 -5.44
C GLY A 495 -9.74 8.11 -3.92
N SER A 496 -10.69 7.41 -3.25
CA SER A 496 -10.72 7.29 -1.80
C SER A 496 -10.91 8.67 -1.14
N TYR A 497 -10.00 9.11 -0.26
CA TYR A 497 -9.99 10.50 0.19
C TYR A 497 -9.97 11.50 -0.97
N GLY A 498 -9.19 11.26 -2.03
CA GLY A 498 -9.22 12.10 -3.22
C GLY A 498 -10.59 12.13 -3.92
N GLY A 499 -11.36 11.03 -3.83
CA GLY A 499 -12.76 10.98 -4.28
C GLY A 499 -13.69 11.75 -3.35
N PHE A 500 -13.48 11.68 -2.03
CA PHE A 500 -14.12 12.54 -1.03
C PHE A 500 -13.90 14.01 -1.38
N MET A 501 -12.63 14.42 -1.56
CA MET A 501 -12.26 15.79 -1.87
C MET A 501 -12.80 16.23 -3.24
N THR A 502 -12.85 15.36 -4.24
CA THR A 502 -13.50 15.64 -5.53
C THR A 502 -14.99 15.97 -5.33
N ASN A 503 -15.71 15.14 -4.55
CA ASN A 503 -17.12 15.40 -4.21
C ASN A 503 -17.29 16.70 -3.40
N TRP A 504 -16.35 16.99 -2.49
CA TRP A 504 -16.36 18.21 -1.68
C TRP A 504 -16.19 19.46 -2.55
N ILE A 505 -15.16 19.48 -3.39
CA ILE A 505 -14.83 20.58 -4.29
C ILE A 505 -16.03 20.96 -5.16
N ILE A 506 -16.67 19.99 -5.82
CA ILE A 506 -17.81 20.27 -6.73
C ILE A 506 -19.09 20.71 -5.99
N GLY A 507 -19.19 20.42 -4.69
CA GLY A 507 -20.26 20.93 -3.82
C GLY A 507 -20.05 22.36 -3.30
N HIS A 508 -18.80 22.89 -3.41
CA HIS A 508 -18.42 24.18 -2.83
C HIS A 508 -18.01 25.24 -3.85
N ASN A 509 -17.69 24.85 -5.09
CA ASN A 509 -17.42 25.82 -6.16
C ASN A 509 -17.78 25.27 -7.55
N ASP A 510 -17.95 26.19 -8.53
CA ASP A 510 -18.34 25.89 -9.91
C ASP A 510 -17.18 26.07 -10.91
N ARG A 511 -15.93 26.17 -10.46
CA ARG A 511 -14.76 26.46 -11.33
C ARG A 511 -14.34 25.28 -12.21
N PHE A 512 -14.66 24.05 -11.79
CA PHE A 512 -14.33 22.84 -12.55
C PHE A 512 -15.46 22.48 -13.53
N LYS A 513 -15.10 22.23 -14.79
CA LYS A 513 -16.05 21.89 -15.87
C LYS A 513 -16.34 20.40 -15.97
N ALA A 514 -15.51 19.56 -15.36
CA ALA A 514 -15.73 18.13 -15.25
C ALA A 514 -15.06 17.56 -14.00
N ALA A 515 -15.68 16.55 -13.41
CA ALA A 515 -15.13 15.83 -12.28
C ALA A 515 -15.15 14.31 -12.51
N CYS A 516 -14.21 13.58 -11.85
CA CYS A 516 -14.26 12.13 -11.79
C CYS A 516 -13.97 11.65 -10.36
N SER A 517 -15.00 11.25 -9.67
CA SER A 517 -14.92 10.74 -8.28
C SER A 517 -14.86 9.21 -8.28
N GLN A 518 -13.83 8.66 -7.65
CA GLN A 518 -13.56 7.22 -7.69
C GLN A 518 -13.51 6.66 -6.27
N ARG A 519 -14.13 5.48 -6.04
CA ARG A 519 -14.09 4.78 -4.73
C ARG A 519 -14.10 5.76 -3.55
N SER A 520 -15.04 6.70 -3.60
CA SER A 520 -15.07 7.88 -2.74
C SER A 520 -15.78 7.63 -1.41
N ILE A 521 -15.52 8.51 -0.44
CA ILE A 521 -16.39 8.70 0.72
C ILE A 521 -17.31 9.88 0.42
N SER A 522 -18.61 9.74 0.73
CA SER A 522 -19.60 10.82 0.54
C SER A 522 -20.42 11.11 1.80
N ASN A 523 -20.59 10.12 2.67
CA ASN A 523 -21.45 10.20 3.84
C ASN A 523 -20.78 9.48 5.02
N TRP A 524 -20.19 10.24 5.91
CA TRP A 524 -19.50 9.70 7.08
C TRP A 524 -20.40 8.87 7.99
N THR A 525 -21.70 9.20 8.05
CA THR A 525 -22.65 8.46 8.90
C THR A 525 -22.85 7.04 8.42
N SER A 526 -23.08 6.82 7.12
CA SER A 526 -23.20 5.46 6.57
C SER A 526 -21.85 4.76 6.49
N PHE A 527 -20.78 5.49 6.14
CA PHE A 527 -19.40 4.95 6.12
C PHE A 527 -19.02 4.33 7.48
N TYR A 528 -19.38 5.00 8.59
CA TYR A 528 -19.14 4.51 9.95
C TYR A 528 -19.64 3.08 10.18
N GLY A 529 -20.82 2.75 9.65
CA GLY A 529 -21.48 1.47 9.91
C GLY A 529 -21.20 0.37 8.90
N VAL A 530 -20.62 0.70 7.72
CA VAL A 530 -20.49 -0.28 6.62
C VAL A 530 -19.06 -0.48 6.10
N SER A 531 -18.14 0.45 6.34
CA SER A 531 -16.74 0.29 5.95
C SER A 531 -16.02 -0.71 6.84
N ASP A 532 -15.05 -1.43 6.29
CA ASP A 532 -14.17 -2.33 7.05
C ASP A 532 -13.37 -1.61 8.15
N ILE A 533 -13.16 -0.30 8.00
CA ILE A 533 -12.49 0.56 8.97
C ILE A 533 -13.44 1.59 9.60
N GLY A 534 -14.71 1.61 9.19
CA GLY A 534 -15.64 2.72 9.50
C GLY A 534 -15.82 2.99 10.98
N TYR A 535 -15.93 1.95 11.80
CA TYR A 535 -16.24 2.07 13.23
C TYR A 535 -15.15 2.79 14.03
N TYR A 536 -13.87 2.69 13.63
CA TYR A 536 -12.77 3.42 14.28
C TYR A 536 -12.30 4.61 13.44
N PHE A 537 -12.10 4.45 12.13
CA PHE A 537 -11.62 5.51 11.25
C PHE A 537 -12.64 6.67 11.16
N GLY A 538 -13.93 6.32 10.98
CA GLY A 538 -14.99 7.33 10.93
C GLY A 538 -15.04 8.19 12.19
N TYR A 539 -14.95 7.57 13.38
CA TYR A 539 -14.87 8.26 14.65
C TYR A 539 -13.61 9.13 14.78
N ASP A 540 -12.44 8.52 14.56
CA ASP A 540 -11.16 9.21 14.74
C ASP A 540 -11.05 10.42 13.80
N GLN A 541 -11.39 10.26 12.52
CA GLN A 541 -11.21 11.31 11.51
C GLN A 541 -12.24 12.44 11.63
N THR A 542 -13.49 12.13 11.91
CA THR A 542 -14.53 13.16 12.07
C THR A 542 -14.60 13.73 13.49
N THR A 543 -13.94 13.08 14.45
CA THR A 543 -14.07 13.33 15.91
C THR A 543 -15.51 13.27 16.38
N ALA A 544 -16.33 12.43 15.75
CA ALA A 544 -17.76 12.27 16.00
C ALA A 544 -18.25 10.84 15.70
N THR A 545 -19.36 10.47 16.30
CA THR A 545 -20.12 9.27 15.96
C THR A 545 -21.56 9.65 15.59
N PRO A 546 -22.33 8.76 14.91
CA PRO A 546 -23.71 9.02 14.61
C PRO A 546 -24.59 9.30 15.85
N TRP A 547 -24.13 8.89 17.04
CA TRP A 547 -24.89 9.01 18.29
C TRP A 547 -24.48 10.18 19.18
N ASN A 548 -23.24 10.66 19.09
CA ASN A 548 -22.77 11.77 19.93
C ASN A 548 -22.76 13.13 19.23
N SER A 549 -22.59 13.15 17.89
CA SER A 549 -22.54 14.41 17.12
C SER A 549 -22.83 14.18 15.63
N LEU A 550 -24.07 13.79 15.32
CA LEU A 550 -24.53 13.53 13.95
C LEU A 550 -24.31 14.74 13.03
N ASP A 551 -24.63 15.93 13.51
CA ASP A 551 -24.50 17.18 12.73
C ASP A 551 -23.06 17.40 12.29
N LYS A 552 -22.09 17.16 13.17
CA LYS A 552 -20.66 17.28 12.85
C LYS A 552 -20.22 16.30 11.76
N MET A 553 -20.71 15.06 11.79
CA MET A 553 -20.45 14.09 10.71
C MET A 553 -21.11 14.49 9.40
N TRP A 554 -22.35 15.00 9.49
CA TRP A 554 -23.10 15.48 8.33
C TRP A 554 -22.44 16.70 7.69
N ASP A 555 -21.93 17.63 8.50
CA ASP A 555 -21.24 18.85 8.05
C ASP A 555 -19.95 18.54 7.28
N GLN A 556 -19.25 17.48 7.65
CA GLN A 556 -18.06 16.97 6.96
C GLN A 556 -18.38 16.00 5.81
N SER A 557 -19.66 15.72 5.53
CA SER A 557 -20.08 14.78 4.48
C SER A 557 -20.39 15.50 3.17
N PRO A 558 -19.70 15.19 2.06
CA PRO A 558 -19.95 15.81 0.75
C PRO A 558 -21.40 15.71 0.28
N ILE A 559 -22.10 14.63 0.64
CA ILE A 559 -23.52 14.43 0.27
C ILE A 559 -24.44 15.56 0.77
N LYS A 560 -24.10 16.21 1.88
CA LYS A 560 -24.83 17.37 2.40
C LYS A 560 -24.92 18.50 1.37
N TYR A 561 -23.90 18.67 0.56
CA TYR A 561 -23.76 19.77 -0.40
C TYR A 561 -24.07 19.35 -1.84
N ALA A 562 -24.50 18.12 -2.05
CA ALA A 562 -24.76 17.57 -3.38
C ALA A 562 -25.93 18.24 -4.13
N ASP A 563 -26.80 18.97 -3.42
CA ASP A 563 -27.86 19.79 -4.02
C ASP A 563 -27.33 21.03 -4.76
N LYS A 564 -26.12 21.49 -4.44
CA LYS A 564 -25.46 22.65 -5.07
C LYS A 564 -24.63 22.27 -6.29
N VAL A 565 -24.34 20.98 -6.50
CA VAL A 565 -23.46 20.51 -7.58
C VAL A 565 -24.07 20.78 -8.94
N LYS A 566 -23.27 21.42 -9.81
CA LYS A 566 -23.58 21.65 -11.24
C LYS A 566 -22.56 20.99 -12.15
N THR A 567 -21.39 20.64 -11.64
CA THR A 567 -20.28 20.09 -12.40
C THR A 567 -20.62 18.69 -12.93
N PRO A 568 -20.53 18.44 -14.26
CA PRO A 568 -20.64 17.11 -14.84
C PRO A 568 -19.68 16.13 -14.15
N THR A 569 -20.21 15.01 -13.65
CA THR A 569 -19.42 14.10 -12.79
C THR A 569 -19.50 12.66 -13.21
N LEU A 570 -18.31 12.04 -13.42
CA LEU A 570 -18.15 10.60 -13.61
C LEU A 570 -17.88 9.93 -12.27
N TYR A 571 -18.63 8.88 -11.95
CA TYR A 571 -18.35 8.00 -10.79
C TYR A 571 -17.74 6.68 -11.27
N ILE A 572 -16.68 6.24 -10.56
CA ILE A 572 -16.06 4.92 -10.76
C ILE A 572 -15.98 4.23 -9.41
N HIS A 573 -16.57 3.05 -9.31
CA HIS A 573 -16.60 2.27 -8.09
C HIS A 573 -16.50 0.76 -8.38
N SER A 574 -16.14 -0.01 -7.37
CA SER A 574 -16.08 -1.48 -7.42
C SER A 574 -17.12 -2.07 -6.48
N ASP A 575 -17.69 -3.22 -6.84
CA ASP A 575 -18.74 -3.85 -6.03
C ASP A 575 -18.20 -4.62 -4.81
N GLU A 576 -16.92 -4.96 -4.81
CA GLU A 576 -16.22 -5.57 -3.67
C GLU A 576 -15.30 -4.56 -2.94
N ASP A 577 -15.58 -3.27 -3.07
CA ASP A 577 -14.91 -2.22 -2.30
C ASP A 577 -15.50 -2.17 -0.90
N TYR A 578 -14.85 -2.83 0.04
CA TYR A 578 -15.26 -2.83 1.44
C TYR A 578 -14.59 -1.71 2.26
N ARG A 579 -13.60 -1.00 1.69
CA ARG A 579 -12.94 0.16 2.29
C ARG A 579 -13.79 1.42 2.16
N CYS A 580 -14.17 1.77 0.94
CA CYS A 580 -15.17 2.78 0.65
C CYS A 580 -16.33 2.08 -0.06
N PRO A 581 -17.32 1.55 0.67
CA PRO A 581 -18.38 0.73 0.08
C PRO A 581 -19.10 1.41 -1.08
N LEU A 582 -19.56 0.60 -2.03
CA LEU A 582 -20.20 1.04 -3.29
C LEU A 582 -21.34 2.06 -3.05
N GLU A 583 -22.06 1.92 -1.95
CA GLU A 583 -23.18 2.79 -1.59
C GLU A 583 -22.73 4.26 -1.41
N GLN A 584 -21.48 4.52 -1.05
CA GLN A 584 -20.93 5.88 -0.95
C GLN A 584 -20.96 6.61 -2.31
N GLY A 585 -20.57 5.93 -3.37
CA GLY A 585 -20.67 6.46 -4.74
C GLY A 585 -22.10 6.56 -5.23
N LEU A 586 -22.95 5.57 -4.89
CA LEU A 586 -24.36 5.53 -5.30
C LEU A 586 -25.18 6.68 -4.69
N GLN A 587 -24.91 7.10 -3.45
CA GLN A 587 -25.59 8.22 -2.81
C GLN A 587 -25.37 9.52 -3.61
N MET A 588 -24.12 9.86 -3.91
CA MET A 588 -23.81 11.06 -4.71
C MET A 588 -24.38 10.95 -6.13
N TYR A 589 -24.15 9.83 -6.80
CA TYR A 589 -24.69 9.59 -8.16
C TYR A 589 -26.20 9.80 -8.22
N THR A 590 -26.93 9.23 -7.26
CA THR A 590 -28.40 9.34 -7.18
C THR A 590 -28.81 10.82 -7.03
N LYS A 591 -28.19 11.54 -6.11
CA LYS A 591 -28.55 12.95 -5.85
C LYS A 591 -28.26 13.83 -7.07
N LEU A 592 -27.09 13.66 -7.70
CA LEU A 592 -26.76 14.43 -8.90
C LEU A 592 -27.70 14.13 -10.07
N LYS A 593 -28.10 12.87 -10.26
CA LYS A 593 -29.10 12.49 -11.26
C LYS A 593 -30.45 13.15 -11.04
N LEU A 594 -30.91 13.15 -9.80
CA LEU A 594 -32.18 13.82 -9.43
C LEU A 594 -32.13 15.33 -9.65
N ASN A 595 -30.95 15.94 -9.51
CA ASN A 595 -30.72 17.35 -9.78
C ASN A 595 -30.57 17.68 -11.29
N GLY A 596 -30.59 16.67 -12.19
CA GLY A 596 -30.40 16.86 -13.63
C GLY A 596 -28.95 17.12 -14.06
N VAL A 597 -27.97 16.90 -13.19
CA VAL A 597 -26.55 17.03 -13.52
C VAL A 597 -26.16 15.92 -14.50
N ASP A 598 -25.36 16.24 -15.54
CA ASP A 598 -24.78 15.20 -16.41
C ASP A 598 -23.85 14.30 -15.59
N THR A 599 -24.29 13.08 -15.34
CA THR A 599 -23.64 12.16 -14.45
C THR A 599 -23.70 10.74 -14.98
N LYS A 600 -22.57 10.05 -14.93
CA LYS A 600 -22.43 8.61 -15.28
C LYS A 600 -21.74 7.89 -14.15
N MET A 601 -22.02 6.59 -14.02
CA MET A 601 -21.33 5.72 -13.07
C MET A 601 -20.95 4.41 -13.75
N PHE A 602 -19.71 3.96 -13.52
CA PHE A 602 -19.24 2.63 -13.86
C PHE A 602 -19.00 1.85 -12.59
N VAL A 603 -19.66 0.71 -12.46
CA VAL A 603 -19.43 -0.26 -11.39
C VAL A 603 -18.61 -1.40 -11.97
N PHE A 604 -17.46 -1.67 -11.38
CA PHE A 604 -16.55 -2.75 -11.77
C PHE A 604 -16.80 -3.97 -10.89
N HIS A 605 -17.17 -5.09 -11.53
CA HIS A 605 -17.50 -6.33 -10.84
C HIS A 605 -16.25 -7.13 -10.46
N ALA A 606 -16.28 -7.74 -9.27
CA ALA A 606 -15.20 -8.53 -8.70
C ALA A 606 -13.87 -7.77 -8.66
N GLU A 607 -13.96 -6.47 -8.39
CA GLU A 607 -12.86 -5.55 -8.11
C GLU A 607 -13.09 -4.92 -6.74
N ASN A 608 -11.99 -4.57 -6.07
CA ASN A 608 -12.00 -3.97 -4.75
C ASN A 608 -11.49 -2.53 -4.76
N HIS A 609 -11.14 -1.98 -3.61
CA HIS A 609 -10.60 -0.62 -3.46
C HIS A 609 -9.33 -0.37 -4.27
N GLU A 610 -8.58 -1.42 -4.61
CA GLU A 610 -7.29 -1.33 -5.31
C GLU A 610 -7.41 -1.29 -6.85
N LEU A 611 -8.61 -1.19 -7.41
CA LEU A 611 -8.88 -1.22 -8.86
C LEU A 611 -7.85 -0.45 -9.71
N SER A 612 -7.49 0.78 -9.33
CA SER A 612 -6.56 1.62 -10.09
C SER A 612 -5.10 1.15 -10.00
N ARG A 613 -4.73 0.44 -8.94
CA ARG A 613 -3.35 0.04 -8.60
C ARG A 613 -3.06 -1.41 -8.97
N SER A 614 -3.91 -2.33 -8.52
CA SER A 614 -3.73 -3.79 -8.71
C SER A 614 -4.95 -4.50 -9.30
N GLY A 615 -5.98 -3.78 -9.72
CA GLY A 615 -7.15 -4.34 -10.39
C GLY A 615 -6.79 -5.08 -11.67
N LYS A 616 -7.68 -5.97 -12.11
CA LYS A 616 -7.47 -6.79 -13.32
C LYS A 616 -7.15 -5.94 -14.55
N PRO A 617 -6.30 -6.41 -15.47
CA PRO A 617 -5.87 -5.65 -16.65
C PRO A 617 -7.00 -5.05 -17.48
N HIS A 618 -8.10 -5.80 -17.72
CA HIS A 618 -9.27 -5.28 -18.45
C HIS A 618 -9.92 -4.10 -17.71
N SER A 619 -10.08 -4.24 -16.40
CA SER A 619 -10.71 -3.24 -15.55
C SER A 619 -9.88 -1.94 -15.49
N ARG A 620 -8.58 -2.04 -15.30
CA ARG A 620 -7.67 -0.88 -15.30
C ARG A 620 -7.70 -0.13 -16.65
N ILE A 621 -7.63 -0.87 -17.77
CA ILE A 621 -7.72 -0.29 -19.13
C ILE A 621 -9.09 0.36 -19.36
N LYS A 622 -10.18 -0.31 -19.00
CA LYS A 622 -11.54 0.22 -19.16
C LYS A 622 -11.74 1.48 -18.34
N ARG A 623 -11.33 1.44 -17.06
CA ARG A 623 -11.40 2.58 -16.15
C ARG A 623 -10.72 3.81 -16.75
N LEU A 624 -9.46 3.70 -17.15
CA LEU A 624 -8.69 4.84 -17.68
C LEU A 624 -9.22 5.35 -19.03
N LYS A 625 -9.78 4.46 -19.87
CA LYS A 625 -10.50 4.86 -21.09
C LYS A 625 -11.71 5.72 -20.77
N GLU A 626 -12.51 5.36 -19.79
CA GLU A 626 -13.72 6.11 -19.45
C GLU A 626 -13.37 7.46 -18.79
N ILE A 627 -12.34 7.53 -17.95
CA ILE A 627 -11.83 8.79 -17.40
C ILE A 627 -11.42 9.75 -18.53
N LYS A 628 -10.56 9.25 -19.43
CA LYS A 628 -10.10 10.04 -20.58
C LYS A 628 -11.26 10.51 -21.46
N LYS A 629 -12.19 9.61 -21.79
CA LYS A 629 -13.37 9.92 -22.60
C LYS A 629 -14.25 10.99 -21.94
N TRP A 630 -14.39 10.93 -20.63
CA TRP A 630 -15.17 11.90 -19.86
C TRP A 630 -14.55 13.30 -19.96
N PHE A 631 -13.28 13.42 -19.66
CA PHE A 631 -12.58 14.70 -19.75
C PHE A 631 -12.48 15.22 -21.18
N ASP A 632 -12.23 14.36 -22.19
CA ASP A 632 -12.24 14.79 -23.59
C ASP A 632 -13.58 15.39 -24.02
N GLY A 633 -14.71 14.86 -23.51
CA GLY A 633 -16.05 15.32 -23.86
C GLY A 633 -16.48 16.62 -23.17
N HIS A 634 -15.82 17.02 -22.08
CA HIS A 634 -16.23 18.19 -21.28
C HIS A 634 -15.19 19.31 -21.26
N LEU A 635 -13.92 19.01 -21.54
CA LEU A 635 -12.82 19.97 -21.41
C LEU A 635 -12.18 20.35 -22.77
N LYS A 636 -12.59 19.69 -23.87
CA LYS A 636 -12.04 19.95 -25.22
C LYS A 636 -13.08 20.39 -26.22
#